data_bd437d52f6fcfea5716f25af21d1d0ee
#
_entry.id   bd437d52f6fcfea5716f25af21d1d0ee
#
_cell.length_a   1.000
_cell.length_b   1.000
_cell.length_c   1.000
_cell.angle_alpha   90.00
_cell.angle_beta   90.00
_cell.angle_gamma   90.00
#
_symmetry.space_group_name_H-M   'P 1'
#
loop_
_entity.id
_entity.type
_entity.pdbx_description
1 polymer ?
#
loop_
_entity_poly.entity_id
_entity_poly.type
_entity_poly.pdbx_seq_one_letter_code
_entity_poly.pdbx_strand_id
1 'polypeptide(L)'
;MTVRDLGIPDILRHRGTLEVLDRDMVEGEAVKDIYLRAFTADVYLTSANAISEDGIIVNIDGNGNRVAAITWGPKKVIFIIGLNKVAQTVEAALSRARGTASPINAQRFDIKTPCQTDGICHNCNSPESICSYVHFLRNSRNKGRHVVVLVGENLGY
;
A
#
# COMPACT_ATOMS: atom_id res chain seq x y z
N MET A 1 -1.52 5.52 -7.13
CA MET A 1 -0.50 6.27 -6.42
C MET A 1 0.84 5.66 -6.84
N THR A 2 1.88 5.56 -6.06
CA THR A 2 3.28 5.31 -6.50
C THR A 2 3.48 4.41 -7.74
N VAL A 3 2.96 3.19 -7.71
CA VAL A 3 3.09 2.25 -8.85
C VAL A 3 2.37 2.75 -10.12
N ARG A 4 1.27 3.48 -9.94
CA ARG A 4 0.49 4.08 -11.04
C ARG A 4 1.13 5.35 -11.57
N ASP A 5 1.63 6.18 -10.69
CA ASP A 5 2.30 7.43 -11.07
C ASP A 5 3.50 7.16 -11.98
N LEU A 6 4.13 5.99 -11.82
CA LEU A 6 5.19 5.47 -12.67
C LEU A 6 4.71 4.77 -13.96
N GLY A 7 3.41 4.65 -14.18
CA GLY A 7 2.84 3.98 -15.37
C GLY A 7 3.12 2.47 -15.45
N ILE A 8 3.57 1.84 -14.37
CA ILE A 8 4.01 0.44 -14.36
C ILE A 8 2.88 -0.52 -14.77
N PRO A 9 1.62 -0.38 -14.31
CA PRO A 9 0.54 -1.28 -14.72
C PRO A 9 0.30 -1.27 -16.24
N ASP A 10 0.37 -0.08 -16.85
CA ASP A 10 0.19 0.07 -18.29
C ASP A 10 1.33 -0.58 -19.08
N ILE A 11 2.56 -0.35 -18.66
CA ILE A 11 3.75 -0.97 -19.27
C ILE A 11 3.66 -2.49 -19.22
N LEU A 12 3.24 -3.06 -18.07
CA LEU A 12 3.12 -4.51 -17.91
C LEU A 12 2.01 -5.10 -18.79
N ARG A 13 0.86 -4.42 -18.90
CA ARG A 13 -0.23 -4.84 -19.81
C ARG A 13 0.18 -4.84 -21.27
N HIS A 14 0.90 -3.79 -21.70
CA HIS A 14 1.34 -3.67 -23.09
C HIS A 14 2.39 -4.72 -23.50
N ARG A 15 3.11 -5.30 -22.54
CA ARG A 15 4.05 -6.39 -22.85
C ARG A 15 3.38 -7.67 -23.36
N GLY A 16 2.12 -7.91 -23.01
CA GLY A 16 1.34 -9.05 -23.48
C GLY A 16 1.84 -10.45 -23.07
N THR A 17 2.91 -10.53 -22.28
CA THR A 17 3.53 -11.79 -21.83
C THR A 17 3.15 -12.16 -20.39
N LEU A 18 2.40 -11.29 -19.71
CA LEU A 18 2.01 -11.44 -18.32
C LEU A 18 0.50 -11.29 -18.17
N GLU A 19 -0.10 -12.08 -17.31
CA GLU A 19 -1.43 -11.80 -16.80
C GLU A 19 -1.33 -10.72 -15.72
N VAL A 20 -1.94 -9.55 -15.96
CA VAL A 20 -1.93 -8.43 -15.04
C VAL A 20 -3.29 -8.29 -14.38
N LEU A 21 -3.36 -8.59 -13.09
CA LEU A 21 -4.55 -8.40 -12.26
C LEU A 21 -4.54 -6.98 -11.69
N ASP A 22 -5.38 -6.12 -12.23
CA ASP A 22 -5.48 -4.73 -11.78
C ASP A 22 -6.90 -4.46 -11.25
N ARG A 23 -6.99 -4.23 -9.94
CA ARG A 23 -8.28 -4.00 -9.27
C ARG A 23 -9.02 -2.76 -9.76
N ASP A 24 -8.32 -1.76 -10.28
CA ASP A 24 -8.94 -0.51 -10.72
C ASP A 24 -9.50 -0.62 -12.16
N MET A 25 -9.31 -1.77 -12.80
CA MET A 25 -9.90 -2.10 -14.12
C MET A 25 -11.21 -2.90 -13.98
N VAL A 26 -11.66 -3.15 -12.76
CA VAL A 26 -12.86 -3.92 -12.46
C VAL A 26 -13.69 -3.26 -11.36
N GLU A 27 -14.97 -3.58 -11.29
CA GLU A 27 -15.91 -3.06 -10.30
C GLU A 27 -16.73 -4.18 -9.65
N GLY A 28 -17.43 -3.85 -8.57
CA GLY A 28 -18.34 -4.75 -7.88
C GLY A 28 -17.66 -6.02 -7.38
N GLU A 29 -18.31 -7.16 -7.58
CA GLU A 29 -17.82 -8.47 -7.11
C GLU A 29 -16.49 -8.90 -7.75
N ALA A 30 -16.17 -8.45 -8.96
CA ALA A 30 -14.92 -8.76 -9.62
C ALA A 30 -13.69 -8.21 -8.85
N VAL A 31 -13.86 -7.15 -8.08
CA VAL A 31 -12.78 -6.63 -7.20
C VAL A 31 -12.40 -7.66 -6.14
N LYS A 32 -13.38 -8.35 -5.57
CA LYS A 32 -13.15 -9.40 -4.57
C LYS A 32 -12.40 -10.59 -5.16
N ASP A 33 -12.73 -10.98 -6.40
CA ASP A 33 -12.00 -12.03 -7.12
C ASP A 33 -10.53 -11.64 -7.32
N ILE A 34 -10.23 -10.42 -7.73
CA ILE A 34 -8.85 -9.92 -7.84
C ILE A 34 -8.11 -10.02 -6.51
N TYR A 35 -8.74 -9.68 -5.39
CA TYR A 35 -8.11 -9.80 -4.07
C TYR A 35 -7.80 -11.26 -3.71
N LEU A 36 -8.70 -12.19 -4.01
CA LEU A 36 -8.47 -13.61 -3.76
C LEU A 36 -7.37 -14.18 -4.67
N ARG A 37 -7.38 -13.82 -5.94
CA ARG A 37 -6.35 -14.24 -6.90
C ARG A 37 -4.97 -13.67 -6.59
N ALA A 38 -4.90 -12.51 -5.92
CA ALA A 38 -3.63 -11.95 -5.49
C ALA A 38 -2.84 -12.91 -4.59
N PHE A 39 -3.51 -13.77 -3.79
CA PHE A 39 -2.82 -14.73 -2.92
C PHE A 39 -2.05 -15.82 -3.67
N THR A 40 -2.41 -16.10 -4.89
CA THR A 40 -1.77 -17.13 -5.73
C THR A 40 -0.88 -16.52 -6.82
N ALA A 41 -0.76 -15.21 -6.86
CA ALA A 41 0.05 -14.50 -7.85
C ALA A 41 1.55 -14.81 -7.68
N ASP A 42 2.28 -14.82 -8.78
CA ASP A 42 3.74 -14.94 -8.74
C ASP A 42 4.38 -13.67 -8.17
N VAL A 43 3.84 -12.51 -8.52
CA VAL A 43 4.34 -11.19 -8.07
C VAL A 43 3.18 -10.29 -7.66
N TYR A 44 3.32 -9.66 -6.51
CA TYR A 44 2.45 -8.60 -6.03
C TYR A 44 3.20 -7.27 -6.00
N LEU A 45 2.76 -6.32 -6.81
CA LEU A 45 3.34 -4.97 -6.83
C LEU A 45 2.57 -4.06 -5.89
N THR A 46 3.28 -3.39 -5.03
CA THR A 46 2.69 -2.48 -4.04
C THR A 46 3.60 -1.32 -3.71
N SER A 47 3.14 -0.44 -2.86
CA SER A 47 3.94 0.57 -2.17
C SER A 47 3.68 0.48 -0.67
N ALA A 48 4.38 1.30 0.10
CA ALA A 48 4.17 1.46 1.54
C ALA A 48 3.57 2.83 1.86
N ASN A 49 2.99 2.95 3.06
CA ASN A 49 2.65 4.27 3.62
C ASN A 49 3.91 4.96 4.19
N ALA A 50 4.82 4.18 4.74
CA ALA A 50 6.15 4.64 5.16
C ALA A 50 7.12 3.46 5.28
N ILE A 51 8.41 3.75 5.34
CA ILE A 51 9.49 2.83 5.68
C ILE A 51 10.49 3.55 6.59
N SER A 52 10.99 2.90 7.63
CA SER A 52 12.06 3.43 8.45
C SER A 52 13.44 3.18 7.84
N GLU A 53 14.45 3.94 8.25
CA GLU A 53 15.82 3.79 7.73
C GLU A 53 16.41 2.40 8.01
N ASP A 54 15.98 1.74 9.08
CA ASP A 54 16.35 0.35 9.41
C ASP A 54 15.52 -0.71 8.64
N GLY A 55 14.63 -0.26 7.72
CA GLY A 55 13.92 -1.12 6.77
C GLY A 55 12.58 -1.66 7.25
N ILE A 56 12.03 -1.19 8.35
CA ILE A 56 10.69 -1.59 8.80
C ILE A 56 9.62 -0.89 7.95
N ILE A 57 8.81 -1.65 7.25
CA ILE A 57 7.74 -1.12 6.39
C ILE A 57 6.45 -0.99 7.19
N VAL A 58 5.85 0.21 7.12
CA VAL A 58 4.57 0.52 7.78
C VAL A 58 3.47 0.69 6.75
N ASN A 59 2.39 -0.04 6.93
CA ASN A 59 1.19 0.07 6.13
C ASN A 59 -0.04 0.25 7.00
N ILE A 60 -0.94 1.14 6.56
CA ILE A 60 -2.28 1.34 7.12
C ILE A 60 -3.29 0.93 6.05
N ASP A 61 -4.28 0.14 6.43
CA ASP A 61 -5.26 -0.43 5.52
C ASP A 61 -6.67 -0.42 6.13
N GLY A 62 -7.68 -0.18 5.30
CA GLY A 62 -9.09 -0.21 5.72
C GLY A 62 -9.65 -1.62 5.77
N ASN A 63 -9.57 -2.34 4.67
CA ASN A 63 -10.16 -3.68 4.52
C ASN A 63 -9.20 -4.83 4.82
N GLY A 64 -7.91 -4.55 4.99
CA GLY A 64 -6.89 -5.57 5.24
C GLY A 64 -6.45 -6.36 4.00
N ASN A 65 -7.06 -6.15 2.83
CA ASN A 65 -6.77 -6.92 1.62
C ASN A 65 -5.31 -6.77 1.14
N ARG A 66 -4.76 -5.55 1.16
CA ARG A 66 -3.38 -5.29 0.78
C ARG A 66 -2.39 -5.88 1.78
N VAL A 67 -2.59 -5.63 3.06
CA VAL A 67 -1.70 -6.13 4.11
C VAL A 67 -1.76 -7.65 4.24
N ALA A 68 -2.91 -8.27 3.95
CA ALA A 68 -3.03 -9.71 3.89
C ALA A 68 -2.14 -10.30 2.77
N ALA A 69 -2.19 -9.74 1.54
CA ALA A 69 -1.34 -10.17 0.43
C ALA A 69 0.16 -9.88 0.68
N ILE A 70 0.48 -8.80 1.38
CA ILE A 70 1.86 -8.52 1.82
C ILE A 70 2.33 -9.59 2.80
N THR A 71 1.51 -9.93 3.79
CA THR A 71 1.87 -10.90 4.85
C THR A 71 1.96 -12.31 4.31
N TRP A 72 0.99 -12.73 3.52
CA TRP A 72 0.85 -14.10 3.03
C TRP A 72 0.36 -14.13 1.58
N GLY A 73 0.70 -15.18 0.85
CA GLY A 73 0.13 -15.51 -0.45
C GLY A 73 1.15 -15.38 -1.58
N PRO A 74 1.32 -14.22 -2.22
CA PRO A 74 2.17 -14.06 -3.40
C PRO A 74 3.59 -14.60 -3.19
N LYS A 75 4.15 -15.24 -4.23
CA LYS A 75 5.54 -15.78 -4.16
C LYS A 75 6.55 -14.65 -3.94
N LYS A 76 6.31 -13.48 -4.53
CA LYS A 76 7.14 -12.28 -4.37
C LYS A 76 6.28 -11.04 -4.19
N VAL A 77 6.69 -10.17 -3.27
CA VAL A 77 6.09 -8.84 -3.05
C VAL A 77 7.16 -7.80 -3.36
N ILE A 78 6.90 -6.94 -4.34
CA ILE A 78 7.80 -5.85 -4.70
C ILE A 78 7.18 -4.53 -4.24
N PHE A 79 7.87 -3.87 -3.31
CA PHE A 79 7.53 -2.54 -2.86
C PHE A 79 8.28 -1.51 -3.69
N ILE A 80 7.56 -0.58 -4.29
CA ILE A 80 8.13 0.59 -4.95
C ILE A 80 7.83 1.78 -4.06
N ILE A 81 8.85 2.41 -3.53
CA ILE A 81 8.76 3.40 -2.46
C ILE A 81 9.55 4.64 -2.85
N GLY A 82 8.89 5.79 -2.94
CA GLY A 82 9.56 7.09 -3.11
C GLY A 82 10.29 7.51 -1.84
N LEU A 83 11.39 8.24 -1.97
CA LEU A 83 12.19 8.70 -0.82
C LEU A 83 11.40 9.58 0.16
N ASN A 84 10.33 10.24 -0.31
CA ASN A 84 9.42 10.99 0.56
C ASN A 84 8.72 10.13 1.63
N LYS A 85 8.82 8.80 1.56
CA LYS A 85 8.21 7.86 2.50
C LYS A 85 9.20 7.26 3.50
N VAL A 86 10.47 7.58 3.37
CA VAL A 86 11.51 7.17 4.31
C VAL A 86 11.43 8.04 5.56
N ALA A 87 11.46 7.42 6.71
CA ALA A 87 11.45 8.07 8.01
C ALA A 87 12.59 7.52 8.88
N GLN A 88 13.12 8.35 9.76
CA GLN A 88 14.31 8.01 10.54
C GLN A 88 14.10 6.79 11.46
N THR A 89 12.92 6.68 12.08
CA THR A 89 12.58 5.58 13.01
C THR A 89 11.24 4.95 12.63
N VAL A 90 10.93 3.81 13.23
CA VAL A 90 9.64 3.15 13.02
C VAL A 90 8.48 3.98 13.58
N GLU A 91 8.69 4.71 14.68
CA GLU A 91 7.70 5.61 15.27
C GLU A 91 7.43 6.80 14.34
N ALA A 92 8.47 7.37 13.74
CA ALA A 92 8.34 8.42 12.73
C ALA A 92 7.65 7.91 11.47
N ALA A 93 7.95 6.67 11.05
CA ALA A 93 7.26 6.02 9.93
C ALA A 93 5.77 5.80 10.23
N LEU A 94 5.42 5.35 11.43
CA LEU A 94 4.03 5.23 11.87
C LEU A 94 3.33 6.60 11.91
N SER A 95 3.99 7.60 12.47
CA SER A 95 3.48 8.97 12.54
C SER A 95 3.19 9.52 11.15
N ARG A 96 4.12 9.33 10.19
CA ARG A 96 3.91 9.69 8.79
C ARG A 96 2.74 8.93 8.15
N ALA A 97 2.68 7.62 8.35
CA ALA A 97 1.61 6.79 7.79
C ALA A 97 0.23 7.24 8.28
N ARG A 98 0.10 7.62 9.56
CA ARG A 98 -1.16 8.07 10.17
C ARG A 98 -1.44 9.54 9.90
N GLY A 99 -0.45 10.41 10.07
CA GLY A 99 -0.63 11.87 10.03
C GLY A 99 -0.59 12.46 8.63
N THR A 100 0.06 11.79 7.68
CA THR A 100 0.20 12.28 6.30
C THR A 100 -0.52 11.37 5.31
N ALA A 101 -0.10 10.11 5.20
CA ALA A 101 -0.58 9.25 4.13
C ALA A 101 -2.07 8.90 4.28
N SER A 102 -2.55 8.61 5.49
CA SER A 102 -3.95 8.22 5.71
C SER A 102 -4.93 9.38 5.48
N PRO A 103 -4.73 10.60 6.00
CA PRO A 103 -5.61 11.72 5.70
C PRO A 103 -5.68 12.07 4.22
N ILE A 104 -4.54 12.11 3.53
CA ILE A 104 -4.52 12.36 2.08
C ILE A 104 -5.27 11.25 1.33
N ASN A 105 -5.10 9.98 1.73
CA ASN A 105 -5.82 8.88 1.12
C ASN A 105 -7.33 8.95 1.40
N ALA A 106 -7.74 9.41 2.59
CA ALA A 106 -9.14 9.57 2.96
C ALA A 106 -9.88 10.56 2.04
N GLN A 107 -9.19 11.61 1.56
CA GLN A 107 -9.75 12.59 0.63
C GLN A 107 -10.22 11.99 -0.71
N ARG A 108 -9.80 10.78 -1.03
CA ARG A 108 -10.17 10.09 -2.29
C ARG A 108 -11.52 9.37 -2.21
N PHE A 109 -12.08 9.26 -1.03
CA PHE A 109 -13.29 8.51 -0.78
C PHE A 109 -14.39 9.42 -0.23
N ASP A 110 -15.63 9.10 -0.53
CA ASP A 110 -16.80 9.72 0.12
C ASP A 110 -17.06 8.97 1.42
N ILE A 111 -16.38 9.37 2.50
CA ILE A 111 -16.44 8.74 3.83
C ILE A 111 -16.59 9.79 4.92
N LYS A 112 -17.30 9.43 5.98
CA LYS A 112 -17.59 10.33 7.11
C LYS A 112 -16.54 10.15 8.21
N THR A 113 -15.32 10.62 7.93
CA THR A 113 -14.24 10.65 8.92
C THR A 113 -13.75 12.07 9.15
N PRO A 114 -13.27 12.43 10.36
CA PRO A 114 -12.78 13.79 10.62
C PRO A 114 -11.69 14.22 9.64
N CYS A 115 -10.72 13.35 9.36
CA CYS A 115 -9.60 13.64 8.46
C CYS A 115 -10.02 13.82 7.00
N GLN A 116 -11.19 13.31 6.60
CA GLN A 116 -11.74 13.60 5.28
C GLN A 116 -12.17 15.06 5.19
N THR A 117 -12.62 15.65 6.30
CA THR A 117 -13.09 17.02 6.35
C THR A 117 -11.95 18.04 6.44
N ASP A 118 -10.96 17.80 7.30
CA ASP A 118 -9.91 18.79 7.64
C ASP A 118 -8.49 18.38 7.28
N GLY A 119 -8.29 17.13 6.78
CA GLY A 119 -6.98 16.62 6.38
C GLY A 119 -6.09 16.23 7.56
N ILE A 120 -6.57 16.26 8.80
CA ILE A 120 -5.79 15.99 10.01
C ILE A 120 -6.20 14.64 10.62
N CYS A 121 -5.24 13.85 11.06
CA CYS A 121 -5.51 12.58 11.76
C CYS A 121 -5.96 12.84 13.20
N HIS A 122 -7.19 12.50 13.50
CA HIS A 122 -7.80 12.58 14.84
C HIS A 122 -7.70 11.30 15.66
N ASN A 123 -6.99 10.29 15.17
CA ASN A 123 -6.98 8.96 15.80
C ASN A 123 -8.40 8.42 16.07
N CYS A 124 -9.31 8.68 15.14
CA CYS A 124 -10.72 8.35 15.28
C CYS A 124 -10.96 6.83 15.20
N ASN A 125 -12.11 6.41 15.73
CA ASN A 125 -12.64 5.06 15.59
C ASN A 125 -13.96 5.08 14.78
N SER A 126 -13.96 5.83 13.67
CA SER A 126 -15.13 5.92 12.80
C SER A 126 -15.42 4.57 12.13
N PRO A 127 -16.69 4.17 12.00
CA PRO A 127 -17.08 2.96 11.26
C PRO A 127 -16.62 2.98 9.79
N GLU A 128 -16.46 4.16 9.20
CA GLU A 128 -16.00 4.33 7.82
C GLU A 128 -14.47 4.56 7.72
N SER A 129 -13.73 4.29 8.82
CA SER A 129 -12.29 4.48 8.86
C SER A 129 -11.56 3.59 7.85
N ILE A 130 -10.62 4.18 7.13
CA ILE A 130 -9.67 3.46 6.26
C ILE A 130 -8.39 3.04 6.99
N CYS A 131 -8.36 3.16 8.32
CA CYS A 131 -7.20 2.92 9.18
C CYS A 131 -7.42 1.77 10.16
N SER A 132 -8.22 0.77 9.77
CA SER A 132 -8.61 -0.35 10.64
C SER A 132 -7.45 -1.29 10.96
N TYR A 133 -6.48 -1.39 10.05
CA TYR A 133 -5.31 -2.26 10.19
C TYR A 133 -4.03 -1.44 10.16
N VAL A 134 -3.17 -1.65 11.15
CA VAL A 134 -1.79 -1.12 11.19
C VAL A 134 -0.86 -2.32 11.11
N HIS A 135 -0.06 -2.37 10.04
CA HIS A 135 0.80 -3.49 9.75
C HIS A 135 2.26 -3.05 9.71
N PHE A 136 3.09 -3.77 10.44
CA PHE A 136 4.54 -3.62 10.44
C PHE A 136 5.18 -4.86 9.83
N LEU A 137 5.91 -4.68 8.74
CA LEU A 137 6.78 -5.72 8.19
C LEU A 137 8.20 -5.45 8.67
N ARG A 138 8.61 -6.17 9.71
CA ARG A 138 9.93 -6.00 10.32
C ARG A 138 11.04 -6.69 9.53
N ASN A 139 10.79 -7.91 9.09
CA ASN A 139 11.72 -8.67 8.26
C ASN A 139 10.96 -9.72 7.44
N SER A 140 11.64 -10.30 6.47
CA SER A 140 11.10 -11.41 5.67
C SER A 140 11.74 -12.72 6.08
N ARG A 141 10.97 -13.62 6.68
CA ARG A 141 11.42 -14.98 6.99
C ARG A 141 11.85 -15.74 5.71
N ASN A 142 11.10 -15.53 4.64
CA ASN A 142 11.40 -16.14 3.33
C ASN A 142 12.31 -15.18 2.55
N LYS A 143 13.58 -15.53 2.43
CA LYS A 143 14.58 -14.71 1.71
C LYS A 143 14.11 -14.43 0.27
N GLY A 144 14.17 -13.16 -0.14
CA GLY A 144 13.82 -12.73 -1.49
C GLY A 144 12.31 -12.64 -1.78
N ARG A 145 11.43 -12.98 -0.82
CA ARG A 145 9.99 -12.78 -1.01
C ARG A 145 9.63 -11.30 -1.03
N HIS A 146 10.14 -10.52 -0.09
CA HIS A 146 9.93 -9.08 -0.06
C HIS A 146 11.14 -8.37 -0.66
N VAL A 147 10.89 -7.56 -1.67
CA VAL A 147 11.90 -6.75 -2.37
C VAL A 147 11.48 -5.29 -2.26
N VAL A 148 12.40 -4.42 -1.85
CA VAL A 148 12.18 -2.98 -1.78
C VAL A 148 12.98 -2.30 -2.86
N VAL A 149 12.31 -1.49 -3.67
CA VAL A 149 12.90 -0.59 -4.66
C VAL A 149 12.66 0.83 -4.17
N LEU A 150 13.72 1.49 -3.71
CA LEU A 150 13.67 2.91 -3.36
C LEU A 150 13.89 3.74 -4.62
N VAL A 151 13.00 4.68 -4.86
CA VAL A 151 13.06 5.61 -5.98
C VAL A 151 13.43 6.98 -5.45
N GLY A 152 14.46 7.60 -6.05
CA GLY A 152 15.04 8.89 -5.64
C GLY A 152 14.11 10.11 -5.82
N GLU A 153 12.82 9.90 -5.94
CA GLU A 153 11.81 10.91 -6.21
C GLU A 153 10.68 10.87 -5.18
N ASN A 154 9.89 11.94 -5.12
CA ASN A 154 8.67 12.00 -4.34
C ASN A 154 7.55 11.31 -5.13
N LEU A 155 7.10 10.15 -4.66
CA LEU A 155 6.09 9.34 -5.33
C LEU A 155 4.94 8.95 -4.40
N GLY A 156 3.73 9.27 -4.83
CA GLY A 156 2.53 9.07 -4.04
C GLY A 156 2.58 9.86 -2.70
N TYR A 157 1.80 9.47 -1.73
CA TYR A 157 1.70 10.10 -0.41
C TYR A 157 1.92 9.13 0.72
#